data_49644263fedb351352cd49d0f795a1d5
#
_entry.id   49644263fedb351352cd49d0f795a1d5
#
_cell.length_a   1.000
_cell.length_b   1.000
_cell.length_c   1.000
_cell.angle_alpha   90.00
_cell.angle_beta   90.00
_cell.angle_gamma   90.00
#
_symmetry.space_group_name_H-M   'P 1'
#
loop_
_entity.id
_entity.type
_entity.pdbx_description
1 polymer ?
#
loop_
_entity_poly.entity_id
_entity_poly.type
_entity_poly.pdbx_seq_one_letter_code
_entity_poly.pdbx_strand_id
1 'polypeptide(L)'
;MKALDFKKIAKQYGFELNPLLESMGDYRIHIDNIYTNEMCLAICCSYGVEIYNPIFYRDINRIETEQISKVVKTKKEFIDWLDEVTERIHMYKHIIKLNQIKSIADGETID
;
A
#
# COMPACT_ATOMS: atom_id res chain seq x y z
N MET A 1 -13.77 -11.05 -7.89
CA MET A 1 -13.88 -11.02 -6.40
C MET A 1 -15.04 -10.12 -6.01
N LYS A 2 -15.82 -10.53 -5.02
CA LYS A 2 -16.92 -9.70 -4.52
C LYS A 2 -16.40 -8.58 -3.65
N ALA A 3 -17.08 -7.42 -3.68
CA ALA A 3 -16.70 -6.26 -2.88
C ALA A 3 -16.61 -6.58 -1.38
N LEU A 4 -17.52 -7.38 -0.86
CA LEU A 4 -17.52 -7.78 0.54
C LEU A 4 -16.27 -8.55 0.92
N ASP A 5 -15.80 -9.46 0.06
CA ASP A 5 -14.57 -10.21 0.29
C ASP A 5 -13.36 -9.31 0.24
N PHE A 6 -13.32 -8.38 -0.72
CA PHE A 6 -12.26 -7.38 -0.82
C PHE A 6 -12.15 -6.55 0.46
N LYS A 7 -13.28 -6.06 0.98
CA LYS A 7 -13.32 -5.27 2.21
C LYS A 7 -12.84 -6.07 3.42
N LYS A 8 -13.26 -7.31 3.56
CA LYS A 8 -12.85 -8.18 4.67
C LYS A 8 -11.34 -8.45 4.63
N ILE A 9 -10.81 -8.77 3.47
CA ILE A 9 -9.37 -9.01 3.29
C ILE A 9 -8.59 -7.74 3.60
N ALA A 10 -8.99 -6.60 3.04
CA ALA A 10 -8.34 -5.32 3.29
C ALA A 10 -8.25 -5.01 4.79
N LYS A 11 -9.35 -5.21 5.51
CA LYS A 11 -9.41 -4.98 6.95
C LYS A 11 -8.44 -5.88 7.72
N GLN A 12 -8.30 -7.13 7.33
CA GLN A 12 -7.36 -8.06 7.96
C GLN A 12 -5.91 -7.60 7.85
N TYR A 13 -5.58 -6.86 6.79
CA TYR A 13 -4.25 -6.29 6.57
C TYR A 13 -4.09 -4.87 7.14
N GLY A 14 -5.07 -4.39 7.88
CA GLY A 14 -5.00 -3.08 8.53
C GLY A 14 -5.38 -1.90 7.64
N PHE A 15 -5.98 -2.17 6.47
CA PHE A 15 -6.42 -1.11 5.58
C PHE A 15 -7.84 -0.66 5.93
N GLU A 16 -8.03 0.65 5.98
CA GLU A 16 -9.34 1.27 6.09
C GLU A 16 -9.69 1.92 4.75
N LEU A 17 -10.82 1.56 4.18
CA LEU A 17 -11.28 2.15 2.93
C LEU A 17 -11.74 3.58 3.19
N ASN A 18 -11.54 4.44 2.18
CA ASN A 18 -12.04 5.81 2.25
C ASN A 18 -13.59 5.78 2.36
N PRO A 19 -14.17 6.30 3.44
CA PRO A 19 -15.63 6.19 3.66
C PRO A 19 -16.46 6.86 2.57
N LEU A 20 -15.99 7.98 2.02
CA LEU A 20 -16.70 8.68 0.95
C LEU A 20 -16.72 7.84 -0.33
N LEU A 21 -15.57 7.32 -0.75
CA LEU A 21 -15.50 6.47 -1.94
C LEU A 21 -16.29 5.19 -1.74
N GLU A 22 -16.21 4.56 -0.57
CA GLU A 22 -16.98 3.37 -0.24
C GLU A 22 -18.47 3.62 -0.35
N SER A 23 -18.97 4.75 0.12
CA SER A 23 -20.37 5.13 0.02
C SER A 23 -20.84 5.28 -1.43
N MET A 24 -19.91 5.51 -2.33
CA MET A 24 -20.17 5.62 -3.77
C MET A 24 -19.96 4.31 -4.52
N GLY A 25 -19.69 3.20 -3.81
CA GLY A 25 -19.40 1.91 -4.42
C GLY A 25 -17.99 1.78 -4.98
N ASP A 26 -17.08 2.65 -4.60
CA ASP A 26 -15.68 2.64 -5.01
C ASP A 26 -14.82 2.12 -3.86
N TYR A 27 -14.30 0.90 -4.01
CA TYR A 27 -13.55 0.20 -2.97
C TYR A 27 -12.07 0.17 -3.34
N ARG A 28 -11.26 0.91 -2.58
CA ARG A 28 -9.82 1.05 -2.81
C ARG A 28 -9.02 0.86 -1.54
N ILE A 29 -7.80 0.34 -1.72
CA ILE A 29 -6.80 0.22 -0.66
C ILE A 29 -5.69 1.24 -0.94
N HIS A 30 -5.29 1.98 0.10
CA HIS A 30 -4.22 2.98 0.00
C HIS A 30 -3.11 2.70 1.02
N ILE A 31 -1.88 3.01 0.65
CA ILE A 31 -0.74 2.92 1.57
C ILE A 31 -0.97 3.88 2.74
N ASP A 32 -0.82 3.37 3.97
CA ASP A 32 -1.00 4.14 5.20
C ASP A 32 -2.35 4.85 5.33
N ASN A 33 -3.35 4.35 4.60
CA ASN A 33 -4.67 4.99 4.54
C ASN A 33 -4.61 6.46 4.12
N ILE A 34 -3.65 6.79 3.26
CA ILE A 34 -3.51 8.10 2.64
C ILE A 34 -4.24 8.07 1.30
N TYR A 35 -5.37 8.76 1.23
CA TYR A 35 -6.33 8.64 0.13
C TYR A 35 -5.99 9.54 -1.05
N THR A 36 -4.83 9.29 -1.65
CA THR A 36 -4.38 9.97 -2.87
C THR A 36 -4.13 8.95 -3.98
N ASN A 37 -4.12 9.39 -5.22
CA ASN A 37 -3.88 8.50 -6.36
C ASN A 37 -2.49 7.85 -6.30
N GLU A 38 -1.49 8.59 -5.82
CA GLU A 38 -0.11 8.11 -5.73
C GLU A 38 0.05 7.00 -4.69
N MET A 39 -0.90 6.89 -3.77
CA MET A 39 -0.88 5.90 -2.68
C MET A 39 -1.87 4.76 -2.89
N CYS A 40 -2.57 4.72 -4.01
CA CYS A 40 -3.56 3.69 -4.28
C CYS A 40 -2.90 2.37 -4.66
N LEU A 41 -3.08 1.34 -3.84
CA LEU A 41 -2.53 0.00 -4.06
C LEU A 41 -3.46 -0.91 -4.84
N ALA A 42 -4.75 -0.82 -4.62
CA ALA A 42 -5.70 -1.74 -5.23
C ALA A 42 -7.08 -1.12 -5.37
N ILE A 43 -7.77 -1.51 -6.44
CA ILE A 43 -9.15 -1.09 -6.72
C ILE A 43 -9.96 -2.35 -7.02
N CYS A 44 -11.07 -2.53 -6.30
CA CYS A 44 -12.00 -3.63 -6.56
C CYS A 44 -12.89 -3.28 -7.77
N CYS A 45 -12.76 -4.05 -8.82
CA CYS A 45 -13.53 -3.86 -10.06
C CYS A 45 -14.42 -5.07 -10.34
N SER A 46 -15.38 -4.92 -11.25
CA SER A 46 -16.29 -6.00 -11.63
C SER A 46 -15.58 -7.20 -12.27
N TYR A 47 -14.46 -6.95 -12.94
CA TYR A 47 -13.67 -7.96 -13.64
C TYR A 47 -12.50 -8.53 -12.82
N GLY A 48 -12.29 -8.04 -11.62
CA GLY A 48 -11.20 -8.45 -10.74
C GLY A 48 -10.68 -7.29 -9.91
N VAL A 49 -9.52 -7.47 -9.31
CA VAL A 49 -8.86 -6.41 -8.53
C VAL A 49 -7.70 -5.85 -9.35
N GLU A 50 -7.75 -4.56 -9.64
CA GLU A 50 -6.59 -3.86 -10.20
C GLU A 50 -5.60 -3.63 -9.09
N ILE A 51 -4.36 -4.07 -9.28
CA ILE A 51 -3.28 -3.89 -8.31
C ILE A 51 -2.20 -2.99 -8.89
N TYR A 52 -1.63 -2.15 -8.03
CA TYR A 52 -0.57 -1.20 -8.37
C TYR A 52 0.60 -1.46 -7.44
N ASN A 53 1.72 -1.93 -7.98
CA ASN A 53 2.89 -2.22 -7.16
C ASN A 53 3.52 -0.92 -6.64
N PRO A 54 4.02 -0.91 -5.41
CA PRO A 54 4.70 0.26 -4.87
C PRO A 54 6.08 0.46 -5.50
N ILE A 55 6.46 1.71 -5.66
CA ILE A 55 7.79 2.15 -6.08
C ILE A 55 8.43 2.82 -4.86
N PHE A 56 9.63 2.39 -4.51
CA PHE A 56 10.35 2.88 -3.35
C PHE A 56 11.48 3.82 -3.75
N TYR A 57 11.36 5.08 -3.35
CA TYR A 57 12.35 6.12 -3.62
C TYR A 57 13.21 6.32 -2.38
N ARG A 58 14.40 5.73 -2.36
CA ARG A 58 15.27 5.77 -1.18
C ARG A 58 15.87 7.14 -0.93
N ASP A 59 16.18 7.87 -1.98
CA ASP A 59 16.86 9.18 -1.87
C ASP A 59 15.98 10.24 -1.23
N ILE A 60 14.66 10.12 -1.38
CA ILE A 60 13.70 11.11 -0.87
C ILE A 60 12.74 10.51 0.15
N ASN A 61 12.99 9.28 0.59
CA ASN A 61 12.16 8.58 1.57
C ASN A 61 10.67 8.59 1.19
N ARG A 62 10.38 8.26 -0.05
CA ARG A 62 9.03 8.34 -0.61
C ARG A 62 8.58 7.01 -1.18
N ILE A 63 7.28 6.73 -1.03
CA ILE A 63 6.61 5.59 -1.67
C ILE A 63 5.54 6.16 -2.59
N GLU A 64 5.48 5.65 -3.80
CA GLU A 64 4.38 5.89 -4.72
C GLU A 64 3.94 4.56 -5.32
N THR A 65 2.77 4.51 -5.90
CA THR A 65 2.32 3.32 -6.63
C THR A 65 2.51 3.52 -8.13
N GLU A 66 2.75 2.40 -8.83
CA GLU A 66 2.83 2.42 -10.29
C GLU A 66 1.53 2.93 -10.89
N GLN A 67 1.61 3.57 -12.06
CA GLN A 67 0.42 4.07 -12.75
C GLN A 67 -0.28 2.97 -13.57
N ILE A 68 0.43 1.92 -13.92
CA ILE A 68 -0.09 0.80 -14.71
C ILE A 68 -0.45 -0.34 -13.78
N SER A 69 -1.71 -0.77 -13.85
CA SER A 69 -2.21 -1.86 -13.03
C SER A 69 -2.03 -3.22 -13.69
N LYS A 70 -2.04 -4.24 -12.85
CA LYS A 70 -2.29 -5.62 -13.23
C LYS A 70 -3.63 -6.03 -12.64
N VAL A 71 -4.27 -7.05 -13.20
CA VAL A 71 -5.54 -7.55 -12.69
C VAL A 71 -5.33 -8.92 -12.07
N VAL A 72 -5.74 -9.08 -10.82
CA VAL A 72 -5.84 -10.38 -10.16
C VAL A 72 -7.31 -10.75 -10.04
N LYS A 73 -7.64 -12.01 -10.27
CA LYS A 73 -9.04 -12.46 -10.37
C LYS A 73 -9.51 -13.32 -9.21
N THR A 74 -8.59 -13.88 -8.44
CA THR A 74 -8.93 -14.77 -7.32
C THR A 74 -8.52 -14.18 -5.99
N LYS A 75 -9.20 -14.63 -4.93
CA LYS A 75 -8.84 -14.26 -3.55
C LYS A 75 -7.41 -14.67 -3.24
N LYS A 76 -7.00 -15.86 -3.68
CA LYS A 76 -5.65 -16.36 -3.41
C LYS A 76 -4.59 -15.46 -4.04
N GLU A 77 -4.75 -15.08 -5.30
CA GLU A 77 -3.82 -14.18 -5.98
C GLU A 77 -3.74 -12.83 -5.26
N PHE A 78 -4.88 -12.31 -4.83
CA PHE A 78 -4.93 -11.03 -4.11
C PHE A 78 -4.24 -11.11 -2.75
N ILE A 79 -4.51 -12.16 -1.98
CA ILE A 79 -3.88 -12.38 -0.67
C ILE A 79 -2.38 -12.58 -0.82
N ASP A 80 -1.94 -13.39 -1.77
CA ASP A 80 -0.52 -13.63 -2.02
C ASP A 80 0.20 -12.31 -2.37
N TRP A 81 -0.41 -11.48 -3.19
CA TRP A 81 0.13 -10.17 -3.53
C TRP A 81 0.15 -9.23 -2.32
N LEU A 82 -0.91 -9.20 -1.50
CA LEU A 82 -0.96 -8.38 -0.29
C LEU A 82 0.12 -8.78 0.71
N ASP A 83 0.33 -10.07 0.90
CA ASP A 83 1.39 -10.57 1.79
C ASP A 83 2.76 -10.04 1.34
N GLU A 84 3.05 -10.14 0.06
CA GLU A 84 4.31 -9.65 -0.50
C GLU A 84 4.46 -8.14 -0.41
N VAL A 85 3.43 -7.41 -0.83
CA VAL A 85 3.46 -5.94 -0.89
C VAL A 85 3.55 -5.33 0.51
N THR A 86 2.77 -5.81 1.46
CA THR A 86 2.79 -5.28 2.82
C THR A 86 4.13 -5.54 3.49
N GLU A 87 4.74 -6.69 3.25
CA GLU A 87 6.07 -6.99 3.76
C GLU A 87 7.12 -6.05 3.16
N ARG A 88 7.09 -5.81 1.86
CA ARG A 88 8.02 -4.90 1.18
C ARG A 88 7.89 -3.46 1.68
N ILE A 89 6.68 -2.98 1.89
CA ILE A 89 6.43 -1.66 2.45
C ILE A 89 6.98 -1.58 3.87
N HIS A 90 6.72 -2.60 4.69
CA HIS A 90 7.23 -2.67 6.05
C HIS A 90 8.77 -2.64 6.09
N MET A 91 9.40 -3.44 5.25
CA MET A 91 10.86 -3.49 5.15
C MET A 91 11.46 -2.14 4.73
N TYR A 92 10.86 -1.49 3.74
CA TYR A 92 11.31 -0.17 3.30
C TYR A 92 11.23 0.86 4.43
N LYS A 93 10.13 0.91 5.15
CA LYS A 93 9.95 1.81 6.30
C LYS A 93 10.95 1.53 7.40
N HIS A 94 11.25 0.26 7.63
CA HIS A 94 12.24 -0.14 8.62
C HIS A 94 13.65 0.34 8.25
N ILE A 95 14.03 0.19 7.00
CA ILE A 95 15.32 0.67 6.47
C ILE A 95 15.44 2.20 6.62
N ILE A 96 14.40 2.93 6.26
CA ILE A 96 14.38 4.39 6.42
C ILE A 96 14.57 4.77 7.89
N LYS A 97 13.86 4.10 8.79
CA LYS A 97 13.95 4.36 10.23
C LYS A 97 15.36 4.11 10.74
N LEU A 98 16.00 3.01 10.34
CA LEU A 98 17.38 2.71 10.72
C LEU A 98 18.35 3.77 10.20
N ASN A 99 18.18 4.20 8.97
CA ASN A 99 19.01 5.24 8.38
C ASN A 99 18.84 6.59 9.10
N GLN A 100 17.62 6.92 9.50
CA GLN A 100 17.34 8.13 10.27
C GLN A 100 18.01 8.08 11.64
N ILE A 101 17.93 6.95 12.33
CA ILE A 101 18.57 6.74 13.64
C ILE A 101 20.09 6.89 13.50
N LYS A 102 20.68 6.26 12.47
CA LYS A 102 22.10 6.37 12.20
C LYS A 102 22.51 7.82 11.90
N SER A 103 21.72 8.51 11.10
CA SER A 103 21.97 9.92 10.76
C SER A 103 21.92 10.81 12.01
N ILE A 104 20.99 10.57 12.92
CA ILE A 104 20.90 11.31 14.18
C ILE A 104 22.14 11.04 15.04
N ALA A 105 22.53 9.79 15.18
CA ALA A 105 23.72 9.42 15.95
C ALA A 105 25.00 10.04 15.39
N ASP A 106 25.16 10.03 14.07
CA ASP A 106 26.28 10.65 13.39
C ASP A 106 26.19 12.18 13.46
N GLY A 107 24.98 12.74 13.40
CA GLY A 107 24.72 14.17 13.41
C GLY A 107 24.97 14.82 14.77
N GLU A 108 24.82 14.12 15.86
CA GLU A 108 25.11 14.61 17.21
C GLU A 108 26.55 15.06 17.36
N THR A 109 27.42 14.46 16.59
CA THR A 109 28.85 14.81 16.62
C THR A 109 29.13 16.16 15.98
N ILE A 110 28.18 16.71 15.26
CA ILE A 110 28.32 17.96 14.54
C ILE A 110 28.06 19.16 15.40
N ASP A 111 27.26 18.98 16.40
CA ASP A 111 26.85 20.07 17.32
C ASP A 111 27.95 20.40 18.38
#